data_082cde42f59b9c6eb65a101590464a6d
#
_entry.id   082cde42f59b9c6eb65a101590464a6d
#
_cell.length_a   1.000
_cell.length_b   1.000
_cell.length_c   1.000
_cell.angle_alpha   90.00
_cell.angle_beta   90.00
_cell.angle_gamma   90.00
#
_symmetry.space_group_name_H-M   'P 1'
#
loop_
_entity.id
_entity.type
_entity.pdbx_description
1 polymer ?
#
loop_
_entity_poly.entity_id
_entity_poly.type
_entity_poly.pdbx_seq_one_letter_code
_entity_poly.pdbx_strand_id
1 'polypeptide(L)'
;APSNMMDGFVAEIRKGLDEAGYSHIPIMSYAVKYASAFYGPFRDAADSTPQFGDRKTYQMDPANRLEALREADSDIEEGADFLIIKPALSYMDIIREVKDRHPVPVVAYNVSGEYSMTKAASMNGWIDEKAIVLEQLTAMKRAGADIIITYHAKDVVKWLNDN
;
A
#
# COMPACT_ATOMS: atom_id res chain seq x y z
N ALA A 1 2.96 -8.35 8.43
CA ALA A 1 3.13 -7.32 7.37
C ALA A 1 4.30 -6.40 7.74
N PRO A 2 5.53 -6.73 7.36
CA PRO A 2 6.71 -5.91 7.63
C PRO A 2 6.66 -4.63 6.79
N SER A 3 6.77 -3.46 7.44
CA SER A 3 6.60 -2.16 6.76
C SER A 3 7.94 -1.45 6.46
N ASN A 4 9.06 -2.09 6.71
CA ASN A 4 10.36 -1.65 6.24
C ASN A 4 10.54 -2.06 4.75
N MET A 5 11.59 -1.59 4.13
CA MET A 5 11.95 -1.93 2.76
C MET A 5 13.40 -2.45 2.70
N MET A 6 13.76 -3.25 3.69
CA MET A 6 15.11 -3.78 3.82
C MET A 6 15.18 -5.16 3.18
N ASP A 7 16.04 -5.34 2.21
CA ASP A 7 16.33 -6.62 1.56
C ASP A 7 16.68 -7.70 2.59
N GLY A 8 16.22 -8.92 2.37
CA GLY A 8 16.44 -10.05 3.25
C GLY A 8 15.50 -10.14 4.46
N PHE A 9 14.66 -9.10 4.73
CA PHE A 9 13.75 -9.12 5.88
C PHE A 9 12.64 -10.15 5.73
N VAL A 10 12.07 -10.28 4.54
CA VAL A 10 11.03 -11.26 4.27
C VAL A 10 11.58 -12.67 4.44
N ALA A 11 12.78 -12.95 3.91
CA ALA A 11 13.46 -14.23 4.04
C ALA A 11 13.70 -14.62 5.51
N GLU A 12 14.23 -13.69 6.34
CA GLU A 12 14.48 -13.96 7.75
C GLU A 12 13.18 -14.13 8.55
N ILE A 13 12.11 -13.38 8.25
CA ILE A 13 10.79 -13.56 8.86
C ILE A 13 10.22 -14.93 8.48
N ARG A 14 10.29 -15.31 7.20
CA ARG A 14 9.81 -16.62 6.73
C ARG A 14 10.54 -17.76 7.45
N LYS A 15 11.86 -17.70 7.47
CA LYS A 15 12.70 -18.66 8.19
C LYS A 15 12.33 -18.77 9.66
N GLY A 16 12.23 -17.62 10.37
CA GLY A 16 11.88 -17.62 11.79
C GLY A 16 10.49 -18.19 12.08
N LEU A 17 9.49 -17.89 11.21
CA LEU A 17 8.16 -18.47 11.32
C LEU A 17 8.19 -20.00 11.10
N ASP A 18 8.93 -20.48 10.12
CA ASP A 18 9.03 -21.90 9.80
C ASP A 18 9.72 -22.68 10.92
N GLU A 19 10.84 -22.17 11.45
CA GLU A 19 11.56 -22.76 12.57
C GLU A 19 10.71 -22.81 13.85
N ALA A 20 9.83 -21.84 14.05
CA ALA A 20 8.89 -21.78 15.16
C ALA A 20 7.60 -22.61 14.97
N GLY A 21 7.44 -23.29 13.82
CA GLY A 21 6.26 -24.10 13.50
C GLY A 21 5.06 -23.32 12.95
N TYR A 22 5.27 -22.07 12.50
CA TYR A 22 4.24 -21.17 11.96
C TYR A 22 4.31 -21.03 10.43
N SER A 23 4.68 -22.09 9.71
CA SER A 23 4.78 -22.07 8.24
C SER A 23 3.48 -21.70 7.53
N HIS A 24 2.32 -21.87 8.20
CA HIS A 24 1.00 -21.52 7.70
C HIS A 24 0.67 -20.02 7.81
N ILE A 25 1.52 -19.22 8.47
CA ILE A 25 1.29 -17.76 8.58
C ILE A 25 1.81 -17.06 7.33
N PRO A 26 0.94 -16.39 6.54
CA PRO A 26 1.39 -15.68 5.35
C PRO A 26 2.12 -14.40 5.68
N ILE A 27 3.01 -13.98 4.79
CA ILE A 27 3.75 -12.72 4.86
C ILE A 27 3.23 -11.76 3.79
N MET A 28 2.75 -10.59 4.25
CA MET A 28 2.34 -9.49 3.39
C MET A 28 3.42 -8.42 3.40
N SER A 29 4.29 -8.42 2.39
CA SER A 29 5.40 -7.47 2.33
C SER A 29 4.96 -6.10 1.81
N TYR A 30 5.54 -5.05 2.40
CA TYR A 30 5.51 -3.69 1.83
C TYR A 30 6.57 -3.57 0.73
N ALA A 31 6.50 -4.45 -0.26
CA ALA A 31 7.48 -4.59 -1.33
C ALA A 31 7.70 -3.30 -2.11
N VAL A 32 6.62 -2.55 -2.36
CA VAL A 32 6.66 -1.34 -3.18
C VAL A 32 6.17 -0.14 -2.38
N LYS A 33 7.11 0.56 -1.75
CA LYS A 33 6.80 1.72 -0.90
C LYS A 33 7.59 2.94 -1.33
N TYR A 34 6.90 3.86 -1.99
CA TYR A 34 7.48 5.11 -2.47
C TYR A 34 7.65 6.15 -1.36
N ALA A 35 8.72 6.95 -1.44
CA ALA A 35 8.82 8.18 -0.66
C ALA A 35 7.72 9.14 -1.12
N SER A 36 6.80 9.51 -0.22
CA SER A 36 5.60 10.23 -0.63
C SER A 36 5.20 11.33 0.33
N ALA A 37 4.75 12.45 -0.23
CA ALA A 37 4.12 13.54 0.51
C ALA A 37 2.75 13.15 1.09
N PHE A 38 2.09 12.12 0.55
CA PHE A 38 0.80 11.62 1.03
C PHE A 38 0.85 10.97 2.42
N TYR A 39 2.03 10.81 3.02
CA TYR A 39 2.15 10.27 4.39
C TYR A 39 2.04 11.35 5.49
N GLY A 40 1.93 12.63 5.13
CA GLY A 40 1.90 13.75 6.09
C GLY A 40 0.92 13.53 7.25
N PRO A 41 -0.39 13.37 7.01
CA PRO A 41 -1.37 13.24 8.10
C PRO A 41 -1.11 12.05 9.03
N PHE A 42 -0.59 10.94 8.50
CA PHE A 42 -0.22 9.78 9.33
C PHE A 42 1.01 10.08 10.19
N ARG A 43 2.02 10.77 9.65
CA ARG A 43 3.24 11.12 10.40
C ARG A 43 2.92 12.01 11.59
N ASP A 44 2.04 12.99 11.39
CA ASP A 44 1.58 13.88 12.44
C ASP A 44 0.77 13.13 13.50
N ALA A 45 -0.18 12.28 13.08
CA ALA A 45 -1.03 11.53 13.99
C ALA A 45 -0.29 10.45 14.79
N ALA A 46 0.77 9.87 14.23
CA ALA A 46 1.54 8.77 14.84
C ALA A 46 2.84 9.25 15.51
N ASP A 47 3.08 10.56 15.56
CA ASP A 47 4.35 11.17 16.05
C ASP A 47 5.58 10.46 15.45
N SER A 48 5.48 10.08 14.17
CA SER A 48 6.46 9.25 13.47
C SER A 48 7.32 10.01 12.47
N THR A 49 7.33 11.34 12.57
CA THR A 49 8.22 12.19 11.79
C THR A 49 9.67 11.91 12.17
N PRO A 50 10.57 11.63 11.21
CA PRO A 50 11.97 11.42 11.53
C PRO A 50 12.55 12.62 12.28
N GLN A 51 13.29 12.36 13.38
CA GLN A 51 13.95 13.42 14.13
C GLN A 51 15.12 14.03 13.35
N PHE A 52 15.70 13.29 12.42
CA PHE A 52 16.80 13.70 11.53
C PHE A 52 16.56 13.21 10.11
N GLY A 53 16.82 14.06 9.12
CA GLY A 53 16.73 13.71 7.70
C GLY A 53 15.30 13.38 7.27
N ASP A 54 15.23 12.50 6.30
CA ASP A 54 13.95 11.98 5.76
C ASP A 54 14.08 10.47 5.48
N ARG A 55 13.00 9.87 4.98
CA ARG A 55 12.96 8.43 4.65
C ARG A 55 13.30 8.13 3.18
N LYS A 56 13.77 9.12 2.42
CA LYS A 56 14.09 8.96 0.99
C LYS A 56 15.32 8.09 0.74
N THR A 57 16.11 7.83 1.78
CA THR A 57 17.28 6.95 1.70
C THR A 57 16.94 5.47 1.51
N TYR A 58 15.72 5.04 1.85
CA TYR A 58 15.27 3.65 1.75
C TYR A 58 13.86 3.48 1.18
N GLN A 59 13.07 4.55 1.09
CA GLN A 59 11.81 4.54 0.33
C GLN A 59 12.12 4.93 -1.10
N MET A 60 11.43 4.29 -2.05
CA MET A 60 11.70 4.43 -3.48
C MET A 60 11.46 5.85 -3.99
N ASP A 61 12.24 6.26 -4.97
CA ASP A 61 12.02 7.52 -5.69
C ASP A 61 10.70 7.44 -6.48
N PRO A 62 9.76 8.41 -6.29
CA PRO A 62 8.51 8.44 -7.05
C PRO A 62 8.67 8.45 -8.58
N ALA A 63 9.81 8.88 -9.09
CA ALA A 63 10.09 8.88 -10.52
C ALA A 63 10.62 7.53 -11.04
N ASN A 64 11.01 6.61 -10.15
CA ASN A 64 11.62 5.33 -10.54
C ASN A 64 10.57 4.20 -10.52
N ARG A 65 10.10 3.83 -11.71
CA ARG A 65 9.17 2.74 -11.92
C ARG A 65 9.84 1.35 -11.84
N LEU A 66 11.06 1.25 -12.38
CA LEU A 66 11.72 -0.05 -12.55
C LEU A 66 12.17 -0.68 -11.24
N GLU A 67 12.48 0.14 -10.24
CA GLU A 67 12.81 -0.33 -8.90
C GLU A 67 11.66 -1.11 -8.25
N ALA A 68 10.41 -0.67 -8.47
CA ALA A 68 9.23 -1.35 -7.96
C ALA A 68 9.15 -2.82 -8.40
N LEU A 69 9.50 -3.10 -9.64
CA LEU A 69 9.48 -4.47 -10.17
C LEU A 69 10.59 -5.32 -9.55
N ARG A 70 11.77 -4.75 -9.38
CA ARG A 70 12.91 -5.44 -8.76
C ARG A 70 12.65 -5.76 -7.29
N GLU A 71 12.11 -4.81 -6.53
CA GLU A 71 11.75 -5.02 -5.12
C GLU A 71 10.64 -6.07 -4.97
N ALA A 72 9.64 -6.04 -5.87
CA ALA A 72 8.61 -7.07 -5.90
C ALA A 72 9.16 -8.46 -6.23
N ASP A 73 10.08 -8.57 -7.21
CA ASP A 73 10.77 -9.82 -7.55
C ASP A 73 11.54 -10.36 -6.31
N SER A 74 12.31 -9.50 -5.65
CA SER A 74 13.12 -9.86 -4.49
C SER A 74 12.26 -10.39 -3.34
N ASP A 75 11.20 -9.69 -2.97
CA ASP A 75 10.30 -10.11 -1.89
C ASP A 75 9.58 -11.43 -2.19
N ILE A 76 9.24 -11.69 -3.45
CA ILE A 76 8.69 -12.99 -3.87
C ILE A 76 9.73 -14.10 -3.70
N GLU A 77 10.97 -13.88 -4.14
CA GLU A 77 12.07 -14.83 -3.97
C GLU A 77 12.36 -15.11 -2.49
N GLU A 78 12.20 -14.12 -1.63
CA GLU A 78 12.32 -14.22 -0.19
C GLU A 78 11.14 -14.90 0.52
N GLY A 79 10.04 -15.18 -0.18
CA GLY A 79 8.89 -15.93 0.33
C GLY A 79 7.70 -15.07 0.77
N ALA A 80 7.50 -13.87 0.20
CA ALA A 80 6.29 -13.09 0.41
C ALA A 80 5.08 -13.76 -0.26
N ASP A 81 3.96 -13.80 0.46
CA ASP A 81 2.67 -14.33 -0.04
C ASP A 81 1.80 -13.24 -0.66
N PHE A 82 1.99 -11.98 -0.26
CA PHE A 82 1.26 -10.80 -0.73
C PHE A 82 2.23 -9.63 -0.93
N LEU A 83 1.97 -8.79 -1.93
CA LEU A 83 2.75 -7.59 -2.22
C LEU A 83 1.92 -6.32 -2.01
N ILE A 84 2.36 -5.41 -1.14
CA ILE A 84 1.73 -4.11 -0.92
C ILE A 84 2.39 -3.06 -1.80
N ILE A 85 1.57 -2.31 -2.53
CA ILE A 85 1.94 -1.07 -3.21
C ILE A 85 1.43 0.12 -2.40
N LYS A 86 2.34 1.03 -2.06
CA LYS A 86 2.05 2.18 -1.19
C LYS A 86 2.81 3.44 -1.64
N PRO A 87 2.15 4.58 -1.86
CA PRO A 87 0.69 4.79 -1.91
C PRO A 87 0.02 4.10 -3.09
N ALA A 88 -1.32 4.21 -3.20
CA ALA A 88 -2.07 3.51 -4.23
C ALA A 88 -2.55 4.43 -5.37
N LEU A 89 -3.20 5.56 -5.03
CA LEU A 89 -3.99 6.34 -5.99
C LEU A 89 -3.13 6.93 -7.13
N SER A 90 -1.94 7.42 -6.81
CA SER A 90 -0.99 7.98 -7.80
C SER A 90 -0.04 6.94 -8.38
N TYR A 91 -0.21 5.65 -8.06
CA TYR A 91 0.67 4.54 -8.45
C TYR A 91 -0.10 3.35 -9.03
N MET A 92 -1.24 3.62 -9.69
CA MET A 92 -2.07 2.57 -10.29
C MET A 92 -1.39 1.85 -11.47
N ASP A 93 -0.49 2.53 -12.17
CA ASP A 93 0.38 1.95 -13.18
C ASP A 93 1.30 0.88 -12.57
N ILE A 94 1.88 1.17 -11.41
CA ILE A 94 2.71 0.22 -10.67
C ILE A 94 1.89 -0.97 -10.17
N ILE A 95 0.67 -0.73 -9.64
CA ILE A 95 -0.25 -1.81 -9.25
C ILE A 95 -0.49 -2.73 -10.45
N ARG A 96 -0.73 -2.16 -11.64
CA ARG A 96 -0.99 -2.94 -12.85
C ARG A 96 0.23 -3.76 -13.27
N GLU A 97 1.42 -3.15 -13.30
CA GLU A 97 2.63 -3.86 -13.71
C GLU A 97 3.03 -4.98 -12.75
N VAL A 98 2.98 -4.73 -11.43
CA VAL A 98 3.26 -5.75 -10.42
C VAL A 98 2.25 -6.91 -10.53
N LYS A 99 0.95 -6.60 -10.73
CA LYS A 99 -0.10 -7.63 -10.90
C LYS A 99 0.09 -8.47 -12.16
N ASP A 100 0.53 -7.86 -13.25
CA ASP A 100 0.77 -8.59 -14.51
C ASP A 100 2.00 -9.50 -14.42
N ARG A 101 2.97 -9.13 -13.58
CA ARG A 101 4.23 -9.84 -13.42
C ARG A 101 4.14 -11.00 -12.43
N HIS A 102 3.34 -10.86 -11.37
CA HIS A 102 3.31 -11.80 -10.25
C HIS A 102 1.91 -12.42 -10.05
N PRO A 103 1.82 -13.76 -9.91
CA PRO A 103 0.55 -14.45 -9.69
C PRO A 103 0.02 -14.36 -8.25
N VAL A 104 0.71 -13.64 -7.36
CA VAL A 104 0.30 -13.45 -5.97
C VAL A 104 -0.71 -12.32 -5.81
N PRO A 105 -1.49 -12.28 -4.71
CA PRO A 105 -2.38 -11.17 -4.45
C PRO A 105 -1.63 -9.85 -4.25
N VAL A 106 -2.10 -8.80 -4.94
CA VAL A 106 -1.58 -7.44 -4.84
C VAL A 106 -2.49 -6.61 -3.95
N VAL A 107 -1.87 -5.87 -3.02
CA VAL A 107 -2.55 -5.05 -2.02
C VAL A 107 -2.28 -3.58 -2.29
N ALA A 108 -3.32 -2.80 -2.54
CA ALA A 108 -3.24 -1.36 -2.70
C ALA A 108 -3.45 -0.66 -1.35
N TYR A 109 -2.49 0.16 -0.92
CA TYR A 109 -2.65 0.95 0.31
C TYR A 109 -3.03 2.40 -0.02
N ASN A 110 -4.32 2.71 0.17
CA ASN A 110 -4.86 4.07 0.09
C ASN A 110 -4.51 4.82 1.37
N VAL A 111 -3.50 5.71 1.29
CA VAL A 111 -2.85 6.30 2.47
C VAL A 111 -3.55 7.54 3.01
N SER A 112 -3.09 8.02 4.16
CA SER A 112 -3.71 9.10 4.93
C SER A 112 -3.87 10.41 4.16
N GLY A 113 -2.90 10.80 3.34
CA GLY A 113 -2.98 12.01 2.51
C GLY A 113 -4.02 11.87 1.39
N GLU A 114 -4.10 10.71 0.75
CA GLU A 114 -5.13 10.41 -0.25
C GLU A 114 -6.53 10.48 0.37
N TYR A 115 -6.70 9.88 1.55
CA TYR A 115 -7.92 9.96 2.34
C TYR A 115 -8.28 11.40 2.71
N SER A 116 -7.30 12.16 3.26
CA SER A 116 -7.53 13.53 3.72
C SER A 116 -7.90 14.50 2.59
N MET A 117 -7.29 14.34 1.40
CA MET A 117 -7.65 15.14 0.22
C MET A 117 -9.11 14.93 -0.18
N THR A 118 -9.55 13.67 -0.20
CA THR A 118 -10.94 13.32 -0.53
C THR A 118 -11.91 13.90 0.50
N LYS A 119 -11.62 13.73 1.79
CA LYS A 119 -12.43 14.29 2.88
C LYS A 119 -12.50 15.83 2.80
N ALA A 120 -11.36 16.50 2.61
CA ALA A 120 -11.32 17.96 2.52
C ALA A 120 -12.15 18.50 1.34
N ALA A 121 -12.03 17.90 0.16
CA ALA A 121 -12.79 18.29 -0.99
C ALA A 121 -14.31 18.06 -0.79
N SER A 122 -14.68 16.96 -0.15
CA SER A 122 -16.09 16.64 0.16
C SER A 122 -16.67 17.60 1.20
N MET A 123 -15.92 17.90 2.27
CA MET A 123 -16.34 18.87 3.30
C MET A 123 -16.56 20.29 2.75
N ASN A 124 -15.82 20.68 1.70
CA ASN A 124 -16.02 21.94 1.00
C ASN A 124 -17.13 21.89 -0.05
N GLY A 125 -17.81 20.76 -0.23
CA GLY A 125 -18.89 20.61 -1.21
C GLY A 125 -18.42 20.59 -2.67
N TRP A 126 -17.14 20.33 -2.92
CA TRP A 126 -16.59 20.32 -4.28
C TRP A 126 -16.83 19.00 -5.00
N ILE A 127 -16.96 17.90 -4.24
CA ILE A 127 -17.21 16.56 -4.76
C ILE A 127 -18.18 15.82 -3.84
N ASP A 128 -18.92 14.84 -4.40
CA ASP A 128 -19.69 13.87 -3.62
C ASP A 128 -18.77 12.81 -3.04
N GLU A 129 -18.77 12.68 -1.72
CA GLU A 129 -17.84 11.78 -1.01
C GLU A 129 -18.07 10.31 -1.38
N LYS A 130 -19.33 9.84 -1.35
CA LYS A 130 -19.64 8.43 -1.64
C LYS A 130 -19.25 8.09 -3.07
N ALA A 131 -19.62 8.93 -4.04
CA ALA A 131 -19.33 8.70 -5.43
C ALA A 131 -17.82 8.64 -5.71
N ILE A 132 -17.05 9.62 -5.24
CA ILE A 132 -15.60 9.68 -5.51
C ILE A 132 -14.83 8.55 -4.82
N VAL A 133 -15.18 8.19 -3.58
CA VAL A 133 -14.53 7.09 -2.87
C VAL A 133 -14.78 5.77 -3.59
N LEU A 134 -16.02 5.47 -3.97
CA LEU A 134 -16.33 4.26 -4.72
C LEU A 134 -15.62 4.21 -6.08
N GLU A 135 -15.51 5.34 -6.77
CA GLU A 135 -14.76 5.45 -8.02
C GLU A 135 -13.26 5.19 -7.83
N GLN A 136 -12.63 5.78 -6.82
CA GLN A 136 -11.21 5.56 -6.48
C GLN A 136 -10.93 4.09 -6.15
N LEU A 137 -11.75 3.45 -5.32
CA LEU A 137 -11.58 2.05 -4.97
C LEU A 137 -11.81 1.13 -6.17
N THR A 138 -12.79 1.46 -7.02
CA THR A 138 -13.02 0.75 -8.29
C THR A 138 -11.83 0.90 -9.23
N ALA A 139 -11.20 2.07 -9.29
CA ALA A 139 -10.02 2.30 -10.09
C ALA A 139 -8.82 1.47 -9.60
N MET A 140 -8.60 1.39 -8.29
CA MET A 140 -7.57 0.51 -7.70
C MET A 140 -7.84 -0.96 -8.02
N LYS A 141 -9.10 -1.41 -7.90
CA LYS A 141 -9.52 -2.77 -8.27
C LYS A 141 -9.28 -3.05 -9.76
N ARG A 142 -9.65 -2.12 -10.63
CA ARG A 142 -9.42 -2.22 -12.08
C ARG A 142 -7.93 -2.23 -12.43
N ALA A 143 -7.10 -1.50 -11.68
CA ALA A 143 -5.65 -1.54 -11.82
C ALA A 143 -5.05 -2.90 -11.46
N GLY A 144 -5.75 -3.74 -10.69
CA GLY A 144 -5.32 -5.10 -10.38
C GLY A 144 -5.19 -5.42 -8.89
N ALA A 145 -5.59 -4.50 -8.00
CA ALA A 145 -5.57 -4.77 -6.57
C ALA A 145 -6.57 -5.88 -6.22
N ASP A 146 -6.10 -6.91 -5.53
CA ASP A 146 -6.95 -7.98 -4.97
C ASP A 146 -7.52 -7.55 -3.62
N ILE A 147 -6.73 -6.81 -2.85
CA ILE A 147 -7.09 -6.27 -1.53
C ILE A 147 -6.81 -4.76 -1.53
N ILE A 148 -7.66 -4.00 -0.84
CA ILE A 148 -7.46 -2.56 -0.66
C ILE A 148 -7.49 -2.23 0.83
N ILE A 149 -6.39 -1.64 1.32
CA ILE A 149 -6.31 -1.07 2.67
C ILE A 149 -6.67 0.42 2.56
N THR A 150 -7.72 0.85 3.25
CA THR A 150 -8.18 2.24 3.18
C THR A 150 -8.81 2.72 4.49
N TYR A 151 -8.65 3.99 4.79
CA TYR A 151 -9.34 4.64 5.91
C TYR A 151 -10.84 4.81 5.66
N HIS A 152 -11.30 4.73 4.40
CA HIS A 152 -12.72 4.76 4.04
C HIS A 152 -13.46 3.43 4.32
N ALA A 153 -12.78 2.37 4.75
CA ALA A 153 -13.35 1.01 4.82
C ALA A 153 -14.68 0.95 5.57
N LYS A 154 -14.79 1.64 6.72
CA LYS A 154 -16.04 1.64 7.53
C LYS A 154 -17.22 2.30 6.82
N ASP A 155 -16.95 3.40 6.10
CA ASP A 155 -17.98 4.14 5.37
C ASP A 155 -18.42 3.33 4.14
N VAL A 156 -17.46 2.74 3.43
CA VAL A 156 -17.73 1.91 2.25
C VAL A 156 -18.58 0.69 2.60
N VAL A 157 -18.27 0.00 3.70
CA VAL A 157 -19.09 -1.15 4.16
C VAL A 157 -20.54 -0.72 4.41
N LYS A 158 -20.77 0.43 5.06
CA LYS A 158 -22.12 0.96 5.24
C LYS A 158 -22.81 1.24 3.90
N TRP A 159 -22.13 1.99 3.01
CA TRP A 159 -22.71 2.37 1.72
C TRP A 159 -23.04 1.18 0.81
N LEU A 160 -22.30 0.08 0.90
CA LEU A 160 -22.58 -1.13 0.13
C LEU A 160 -23.73 -1.98 0.73
N ASN A 161 -23.98 -1.86 2.04
CA ASN A 161 -25.07 -2.58 2.71
C ASN A 161 -26.39 -1.80 2.70
N ASP A 162 -26.36 -0.48 2.48
CA ASP A 162 -27.55 0.40 2.46
C ASP A 162 -28.23 0.45 1.07
N ASN A 163 -27.92 -0.48 0.15
CA ASN A 163 -28.50 -0.56 -1.21
C ASN A 163 -29.49 -1.72 -1.30
#